data_8d5ae9766f8617e637ea04b0fb365132
#
_entry.id   8d5ae9766f8617e637ea04b0fb365132
#
_cell.length_a   1.000
_cell.length_b   1.000
_cell.length_c   1.000
_cell.angle_alpha   90.00
_cell.angle_beta   90.00
_cell.angle_gamma   90.00
#
_symmetry.space_group_name_H-M   'P 1'
#
loop_
_entity.id
_entity.type
_entity.pdbx_description
1 polymer ?
#
loop_
_entity_poly.entity_id
_entity_poly.type
_entity_poly.pdbx_seq_one_letter_code
_entity_poly.pdbx_strand_id
1 'polypeptide(L)'
;MRQALWLATILAIGPAYAQIDLSGEWAGTFHEDLPHRGGMRLADYTGLPFNEAGWRKGHAWDESARSTFERQCIPHVATYALRGPAIIRFTKIVEPLSGDVQAYTLFGSYGRPRTIFVDGREHPSDLAPHTWGGFSTGKWERNTLVVETTHIKSGWLQRNGAPTSDLATMREHFTRYGEYLVVVTFINDPVYLEEPFIRTTNFVLSLPSSANGWGNCGPAQIVDELGGRPKGSVPHYLPGQTAHIQEFLTYSGVPAEAARGGAATTYPEYKVKLETNADLDNRLSPTPVPGRTLARVAPPLSSQTVNDIQVLPVQGNVYLLAGAGGNIAVQTGEDGVLLVDSGDGRITDKVMAAIRKLSDKPIRFILNTHAHPDHVGGNELLSSSGTPAGGGRAKPAASVLATEAVLEALSKLPGVPAGALPTEGYPGESKEVFFDGEAIQLFHPPSAHTNGDTLVFFRRSDVIATGDIFLTTSYPMIDAGGGINGVIAGLNRIIDITIPKDWQEGGTMVIPGHGRISDEADVVEYRDMVTIIRDRIQDMIRKGMTLEQVKAARPTLEYDPRYGSESGPWTTMMFIEAVYRNLAERK
;
A
#
# COMPACT_ATOMS: atom_id res chain seq x y z
N MET A 1 -15.94 -69.69 39.35
CA MET A 1 -15.22 -69.38 38.08
C MET A 1 -15.63 -67.97 37.65
N ARG A 2 -14.77 -66.97 37.88
CA ARG A 2 -14.95 -65.59 37.39
C ARG A 2 -13.95 -65.38 36.24
N GLN A 3 -14.46 -65.26 35.04
CA GLN A 3 -13.63 -64.89 33.87
C GLN A 3 -13.45 -63.36 33.89
N ALA A 4 -12.19 -62.92 33.97
CA ALA A 4 -11.82 -61.53 33.79
C ALA A 4 -11.64 -61.26 32.29
N LEU A 5 -12.48 -60.35 31.76
CA LEU A 5 -12.35 -59.85 30.40
C LEU A 5 -11.26 -58.73 30.40
N TRP A 6 -10.14 -58.95 29.73
CA TRP A 6 -9.16 -57.90 29.45
C TRP A 6 -9.58 -57.16 28.17
N LEU A 7 -10.01 -55.90 28.31
CA LEU A 7 -10.19 -55.00 27.17
C LEU A 7 -8.80 -54.44 26.77
N ALA A 8 -8.27 -54.92 25.66
CA ALA A 8 -7.09 -54.29 25.05
C ALA A 8 -7.54 -53.06 24.26
N THR A 9 -7.28 -51.88 24.82
CA THR A 9 -7.43 -50.62 24.09
C THR A 9 -6.28 -50.49 23.10
N ILE A 10 -6.52 -50.76 21.84
CA ILE A 10 -5.59 -50.47 20.75
C ILE A 10 -5.64 -48.94 20.55
N LEU A 11 -4.66 -48.24 21.11
CA LEU A 11 -4.34 -46.89 20.71
C LEU A 11 -3.85 -46.96 19.26
N ALA A 12 -4.66 -46.51 18.32
CA ALA A 12 -4.23 -46.25 16.96
C ALA A 12 -3.28 -45.05 17.01
N ILE A 13 -1.98 -45.35 17.15
CA ILE A 13 -0.91 -44.37 16.93
C ILE A 13 -0.91 -44.17 15.41
N GLY A 14 -1.61 -43.16 14.93
CA GLY A 14 -1.42 -42.67 13.57
C GLY A 14 0.07 -42.31 13.40
N PRO A 15 0.64 -42.50 12.19
CA PRO A 15 2.04 -42.15 11.97
C PRO A 15 2.25 -40.68 12.34
N ALA A 16 2.97 -40.47 13.42
CA ALA A 16 3.50 -39.13 13.74
C ALA A 16 4.51 -38.81 12.64
N TYR A 17 4.08 -38.11 11.61
CA TYR A 17 5.02 -37.52 10.68
C TYR A 17 5.86 -36.55 11.47
N ALA A 18 7.13 -36.89 11.69
CA ALA A 18 8.09 -35.97 12.26
C ALA A 18 8.11 -34.73 11.36
N GLN A 19 7.68 -33.60 11.92
CA GLN A 19 7.66 -32.34 11.21
C GLN A 19 9.10 -32.01 10.76
N ILE A 20 9.29 -31.84 9.45
CA ILE A 20 10.62 -31.57 8.90
C ILE A 20 11.12 -30.24 9.47
N ASP A 21 12.31 -30.26 10.03
CA ASP A 21 12.93 -29.06 10.58
C ASP A 21 13.55 -28.20 9.47
N LEU A 22 13.01 -27.00 9.27
CA LEU A 22 13.56 -26.01 8.35
C LEU A 22 14.58 -25.07 9.04
N SER A 23 14.78 -25.20 10.36
CA SER A 23 15.70 -24.33 11.10
C SER A 23 17.13 -24.45 10.58
N GLY A 24 17.84 -23.34 10.57
CA GLY A 24 19.21 -23.26 10.08
C GLY A 24 19.43 -22.13 9.09
N GLU A 25 20.66 -22.04 8.62
CA GLU A 25 21.05 -21.11 7.54
C GLU A 25 21.13 -21.88 6.21
N TRP A 26 20.60 -21.25 5.17
CA TRP A 26 20.48 -21.83 3.84
C TRP A 26 21.12 -20.85 2.84
N ALA A 27 22.18 -21.29 2.17
CA ALA A 27 22.84 -20.54 1.11
C ALA A 27 22.20 -20.82 -0.24
N GLY A 28 21.85 -19.76 -0.98
CA GLY A 28 21.33 -19.91 -2.34
C GLY A 28 22.37 -20.55 -3.28
N THR A 29 21.98 -21.59 -3.98
CA THR A 29 22.86 -22.26 -4.97
C THR A 29 22.94 -21.49 -6.28
N PHE A 30 21.88 -20.77 -6.61
CA PHE A 30 21.75 -19.91 -7.77
C PHE A 30 20.70 -18.85 -7.48
N HIS A 31 20.93 -17.63 -7.97
CA HIS A 31 19.89 -16.62 -8.03
C HIS A 31 19.80 -16.04 -9.44
N GLU A 32 18.63 -15.54 -9.80
CA GLU A 32 18.33 -15.11 -11.17
C GLU A 32 19.17 -13.92 -11.62
N ASP A 33 19.67 -13.11 -10.69
CA ASP A 33 20.52 -11.96 -10.97
C ASP A 33 22.03 -12.30 -11.13
N LEU A 34 22.42 -13.56 -10.88
CA LEU A 34 23.83 -13.98 -10.96
C LEU A 34 24.51 -13.74 -12.30
N PRO A 35 23.86 -13.97 -13.47
CA PRO A 35 24.47 -13.68 -14.77
C PRO A 35 24.75 -12.20 -14.99
N HIS A 36 24.03 -11.34 -14.27
CA HIS A 36 24.11 -9.90 -14.40
C HIS A 36 24.44 -9.30 -13.03
N ARG A 37 25.73 -9.14 -12.75
CA ARG A 37 26.18 -8.49 -11.52
C ARG A 37 25.49 -7.12 -11.39
N GLY A 38 24.63 -6.97 -10.41
CA GLY A 38 23.83 -5.77 -10.22
C GLY A 38 22.35 -5.91 -10.56
N GLY A 39 21.92 -7.08 -11.01
CA GLY A 39 20.53 -7.38 -11.35
C GLY A 39 20.23 -7.34 -12.85
N MET A 40 18.97 -7.58 -13.20
CA MET A 40 18.49 -7.52 -14.58
C MET A 40 18.61 -6.09 -15.12
N ARG A 41 18.84 -5.97 -16.42
CA ARG A 41 18.97 -4.66 -17.07
C ARG A 41 17.63 -3.93 -17.11
N LEU A 42 17.71 -2.61 -17.10
CA LEU A 42 16.55 -1.76 -17.36
C LEU A 42 15.87 -2.16 -18.66
N ALA A 43 14.55 -2.16 -18.68
CA ALA A 43 13.71 -2.51 -19.82
C ALA A 43 13.76 -3.99 -20.25
N ASP A 44 14.40 -4.88 -19.51
CA ASP A 44 14.36 -6.33 -19.76
C ASP A 44 13.35 -7.02 -18.83
N TYR A 45 12.20 -7.32 -19.37
CA TYR A 45 11.12 -8.03 -18.69
C TYR A 45 10.85 -9.40 -19.32
N THR A 46 11.76 -9.91 -20.13
CA THR A 46 11.67 -11.25 -20.74
C THR A 46 11.45 -12.31 -19.67
N GLY A 47 10.45 -13.16 -19.85
CA GLY A 47 10.09 -14.20 -18.87
C GLY A 47 9.26 -13.72 -17.67
N LEU A 48 8.84 -12.44 -17.67
CA LEU A 48 7.83 -11.95 -16.73
C LEU A 48 6.47 -11.87 -17.43
N PRO A 49 5.40 -12.45 -16.86
CA PRO A 49 4.07 -12.49 -17.48
C PRO A 49 3.34 -11.15 -17.34
N PHE A 50 3.96 -10.05 -17.74
CA PHE A 50 3.41 -8.71 -17.63
C PHE A 50 2.21 -8.50 -18.56
N ASN A 51 1.17 -7.87 -18.01
CA ASN A 51 0.17 -7.19 -18.81
C ASN A 51 0.68 -5.80 -19.24
N GLU A 52 -0.15 -5.05 -19.98
CA GLU A 52 0.23 -3.70 -20.45
C GLU A 52 0.53 -2.72 -19.28
N ALA A 53 -0.17 -2.84 -18.15
CA ALA A 53 0.07 -1.99 -16.99
C ALA A 53 1.44 -2.25 -16.36
N GLY A 54 1.81 -3.52 -16.17
CA GLY A 54 3.11 -3.91 -15.63
C GLY A 54 4.26 -3.42 -16.49
N TRP A 55 4.15 -3.61 -17.79
CA TRP A 55 5.14 -3.12 -18.75
C TRP A 55 5.28 -1.58 -18.72
N ARG A 56 4.16 -0.83 -18.75
CA ARG A 56 4.21 0.64 -18.72
C ARG A 56 4.77 1.19 -17.42
N LYS A 57 4.40 0.59 -16.28
CA LYS A 57 4.94 0.99 -14.97
C LYS A 57 6.46 0.78 -14.94
N GLY A 58 6.95 -0.37 -15.42
CA GLY A 58 8.38 -0.67 -15.51
C GLY A 58 9.14 0.30 -16.42
N HIS A 59 8.56 0.66 -17.56
CA HIS A 59 9.20 1.58 -18.52
C HIS A 59 9.21 3.04 -18.06
N ALA A 60 8.33 3.42 -17.17
CA ALA A 60 8.34 4.75 -16.56
C ALA A 60 9.39 4.88 -15.45
N TRP A 61 9.92 3.77 -14.96
CA TRP A 61 10.83 3.75 -13.83
C TRP A 61 12.22 4.25 -14.20
N ASP A 62 12.70 5.25 -13.46
CA ASP A 62 14.07 5.77 -13.52
C ASP A 62 14.85 5.26 -12.30
N GLU A 63 15.99 4.62 -12.52
CA GLU A 63 16.81 4.04 -11.44
C GLU A 63 17.21 5.07 -10.38
N SER A 64 17.39 6.33 -10.76
CA SER A 64 17.71 7.41 -9.83
C SER A 64 16.61 7.67 -8.79
N ALA A 65 15.40 7.12 -8.97
CA ALA A 65 14.36 7.14 -7.94
C ALA A 65 14.83 6.50 -6.62
N ARG A 66 15.75 5.53 -6.68
CA ARG A 66 16.32 4.88 -5.50
C ARG A 66 17.19 5.81 -4.65
N SER A 67 17.66 6.93 -5.22
CA SER A 67 18.46 7.94 -4.51
C SER A 67 17.61 9.03 -3.87
N THR A 68 16.28 9.03 -4.07
CA THR A 68 15.40 9.98 -3.37
C THR A 68 15.36 9.67 -1.88
N PHE A 69 15.23 10.71 -1.07
CA PHE A 69 15.29 10.58 0.39
C PHE A 69 14.30 9.55 0.93
N GLU A 70 13.08 9.54 0.40
CA GLU A 70 11.97 8.69 0.82
C GLU A 70 12.13 7.23 0.40
N ARG A 71 13.01 6.95 -0.57
CA ARG A 71 13.23 5.60 -1.09
C ARG A 71 14.58 4.99 -0.68
N GLN A 72 15.36 5.73 0.09
CA GLN A 72 16.61 5.20 0.63
C GLN A 72 16.34 4.14 1.68
N CYS A 73 17.14 3.06 1.65
CA CYS A 73 17.06 1.99 2.64
C CYS A 73 15.72 1.23 2.70
N ILE A 74 14.89 1.30 1.67
CA ILE A 74 13.68 0.50 1.60
C ILE A 74 14.03 -0.98 1.54
N PRO A 75 13.47 -1.82 2.43
CA PRO A 75 13.68 -3.27 2.39
C PRO A 75 13.09 -3.88 1.12
N HIS A 76 13.63 -5.04 0.71
CA HIS A 76 12.99 -5.81 -0.34
C HIS A 76 11.65 -6.36 0.12
N VAL A 77 10.66 -6.21 -0.73
CA VAL A 77 9.33 -6.78 -0.56
C VAL A 77 9.38 -8.32 -0.66
N ALA A 78 8.44 -9.00 -0.01
CA ALA A 78 8.40 -10.46 0.06
C ALA A 78 8.46 -11.14 -1.31
N THR A 79 7.84 -10.56 -2.34
CA THR A 79 7.85 -11.07 -3.72
C THR A 79 9.24 -11.14 -4.35
N TYR A 80 10.21 -10.39 -3.82
CA TYR A 80 11.60 -10.40 -4.28
C TYR A 80 12.57 -11.05 -3.27
N ALA A 81 12.26 -11.06 -1.97
CA ALA A 81 13.20 -11.34 -0.88
C ALA A 81 13.97 -12.67 -0.99
N LEU A 82 13.37 -13.72 -1.57
CA LEU A 82 14.03 -15.04 -1.76
C LEU A 82 14.73 -15.19 -3.12
N ARG A 83 14.74 -14.14 -3.92
CA ARG A 83 15.29 -14.18 -5.27
C ARG A 83 16.75 -13.72 -5.35
N GLY A 84 17.15 -12.84 -4.45
CA GLY A 84 18.48 -12.25 -4.43
C GLY A 84 19.57 -13.23 -3.97
N PRO A 85 20.84 -12.79 -3.98
CA PRO A 85 22.00 -13.57 -3.51
C PRO A 85 21.94 -13.67 -2.00
N ALA A 86 21.11 -14.57 -1.51
CA ALA A 86 20.75 -14.53 -0.12
C ALA A 86 21.15 -15.80 0.62
N ILE A 87 21.71 -15.60 1.77
CA ILE A 87 21.60 -16.56 2.87
C ILE A 87 20.25 -16.28 3.52
N ILE A 88 19.42 -17.30 3.64
CA ILE A 88 18.19 -17.22 4.42
C ILE A 88 18.35 -18.01 5.70
N ARG A 89 17.70 -17.55 6.78
CA ARG A 89 17.72 -18.22 8.06
C ARG A 89 16.31 -18.46 8.55
N PHE A 90 15.99 -19.72 8.87
CA PHE A 90 14.79 -20.10 9.59
C PHE A 90 15.08 -20.27 11.08
N THR A 91 14.26 -19.62 11.92
CA THR A 91 14.22 -19.88 13.36
C THR A 91 12.79 -20.23 13.77
N LYS A 92 12.66 -21.09 14.78
CA LYS A 92 11.36 -21.49 15.33
C LYS A 92 10.94 -20.56 16.46
N ILE A 93 9.67 -20.25 16.52
CA ILE A 93 8.99 -19.71 17.70
C ILE A 93 8.14 -20.84 18.26
N VAL A 94 8.46 -21.29 19.45
CA VAL A 94 7.79 -22.44 20.09
C VAL A 94 7.01 -21.96 21.32
N GLU A 95 5.90 -22.63 21.59
CA GLU A 95 5.15 -22.46 22.81
C GLU A 95 5.99 -23.05 23.96
N PRO A 96 6.28 -22.28 25.04
CA PRO A 96 7.22 -22.70 26.08
C PRO A 96 6.84 -23.96 26.87
N LEU A 97 5.55 -24.25 27.01
CA LEU A 97 5.06 -25.37 27.82
C LEU A 97 4.91 -26.66 26.99
N SER A 98 4.32 -26.57 25.80
CA SER A 98 4.09 -27.75 24.95
C SER A 98 5.30 -28.06 24.03
N GLY A 99 6.10 -27.07 23.70
CA GLY A 99 7.16 -27.18 22.69
C GLY A 99 6.64 -27.15 21.25
N ASP A 100 5.35 -26.90 21.05
CA ASP A 100 4.75 -26.84 19.73
C ASP A 100 5.26 -25.62 18.96
N VAL A 101 5.55 -25.80 17.68
CA VAL A 101 5.96 -24.69 16.81
C VAL A 101 4.74 -23.85 16.46
N GLN A 102 4.73 -22.59 16.90
CA GLN A 102 3.67 -21.63 16.60
C GLN A 102 3.96 -20.81 15.35
N ALA A 103 5.24 -20.55 15.07
CA ALA A 103 5.66 -19.80 13.89
C ALA A 103 7.11 -20.12 13.52
N TYR A 104 7.47 -19.71 12.31
CA TYR A 104 8.85 -19.58 11.86
C TYR A 104 9.17 -18.11 11.60
N THR A 105 10.35 -17.65 12.00
CA THR A 105 10.89 -16.39 11.50
C THR A 105 11.84 -16.68 10.36
N LEU A 106 11.56 -16.11 9.20
CA LEU A 106 12.39 -16.19 8.02
C LEU A 106 13.13 -14.86 7.85
N PHE A 107 14.45 -14.91 7.99
CA PHE A 107 15.35 -13.81 7.66
C PHE A 107 15.87 -14.06 6.26
N GLY A 108 15.76 -13.06 5.40
CA GLY A 108 16.35 -13.07 4.06
C GLY A 108 17.28 -11.89 3.89
N SER A 109 18.27 -12.00 3.02
CA SER A 109 19.09 -10.86 2.68
C SER A 109 18.21 -9.79 2.02
N TYR A 110 18.38 -8.53 2.40
CA TYR A 110 17.68 -7.37 1.86
C TYR A 110 16.18 -7.25 2.22
N GLY A 111 15.60 -8.21 2.95
CA GLY A 111 14.24 -8.16 3.46
C GLY A 111 14.17 -7.93 4.97
N ARG A 112 13.03 -7.49 5.46
CA ARG A 112 12.73 -7.54 6.88
C ARG A 112 12.43 -8.97 7.32
N PRO A 113 12.69 -9.32 8.60
CA PRO A 113 12.24 -10.60 9.13
C PRO A 113 10.75 -10.81 8.87
N ARG A 114 10.40 -11.97 8.31
CA ARG A 114 9.02 -12.36 8.02
C ARG A 114 8.62 -13.48 8.97
N THR A 115 7.51 -13.29 9.69
CA THR A 115 6.95 -14.32 10.55
C THR A 115 5.92 -15.13 9.77
N ILE A 116 6.10 -16.45 9.74
CA ILE A 116 5.18 -17.42 9.13
C ILE A 116 4.48 -18.14 10.27
N PHE A 117 3.23 -17.80 10.53
CA PHE A 117 2.43 -18.42 11.59
C PHE A 117 1.92 -19.79 11.16
N VAL A 118 2.08 -20.81 12.00
CA VAL A 118 1.60 -22.17 11.75
C VAL A 118 0.60 -22.65 12.80
N ASP A 119 0.05 -21.73 13.58
CA ASP A 119 -0.90 -21.96 14.65
C ASP A 119 -2.38 -21.94 14.18
N GLY A 120 -2.59 -21.82 12.87
CA GLY A 120 -3.93 -21.86 12.26
C GLY A 120 -4.70 -20.53 12.32
N ARG A 121 -4.03 -19.42 12.66
CA ARG A 121 -4.69 -18.11 12.66
C ARG A 121 -5.11 -17.66 11.27
N GLU A 122 -6.16 -16.86 11.22
CA GLU A 122 -6.65 -16.23 10.00
C GLU A 122 -5.81 -15.01 9.62
N HIS A 123 -5.87 -14.64 8.32
CA HIS A 123 -5.29 -13.38 7.85
C HIS A 123 -6.08 -12.19 8.40
N PRO A 124 -5.43 -11.03 8.60
CA PRO A 124 -6.11 -9.83 9.07
C PRO A 124 -7.11 -9.29 8.04
N SER A 125 -7.92 -8.33 8.45
CA SER A 125 -8.82 -7.59 7.57
C SER A 125 -8.04 -6.91 6.43
N ASP A 126 -8.64 -6.82 5.23
CA ASP A 126 -8.06 -6.09 4.08
C ASP A 126 -7.78 -4.61 4.39
N LEU A 127 -8.35 -4.09 5.49
CA LEU A 127 -8.10 -2.72 5.96
C LEU A 127 -6.88 -2.62 6.90
N ALA A 128 -6.27 -3.73 7.25
CA ALA A 128 -5.04 -3.76 8.06
C ALA A 128 -3.83 -3.21 7.28
N PRO A 129 -2.79 -2.74 7.98
CA PRO A 129 -1.59 -2.24 7.34
C PRO A 129 -0.86 -3.31 6.52
N HIS A 130 -0.34 -2.92 5.36
CA HIS A 130 0.58 -3.74 4.58
C HIS A 130 2.01 -3.57 5.08
N THR A 131 2.82 -4.63 4.96
CA THR A 131 4.23 -4.63 5.35
C THR A 131 5.12 -5.13 4.22
N TRP A 132 6.42 -4.86 4.31
CA TRP A 132 7.38 -5.37 3.31
C TRP A 132 7.43 -6.90 3.25
N GLY A 133 7.28 -7.57 4.40
CA GLY A 133 7.21 -9.03 4.50
C GLY A 133 5.82 -9.62 4.26
N GLY A 134 4.78 -8.80 4.24
CA GLY A 134 3.39 -9.23 4.24
C GLY A 134 2.97 -9.88 5.57
N PHE A 135 1.80 -10.50 5.56
CA PHE A 135 1.30 -11.38 6.62
C PHE A 135 1.26 -12.80 6.10
N SER A 136 1.95 -13.73 6.77
CA SER A 136 2.13 -15.11 6.29
C SER A 136 1.58 -16.13 7.26
N THR A 137 0.79 -17.07 6.73
CA THR A 137 0.36 -18.28 7.45
C THR A 137 0.90 -19.51 6.72
N GLY A 138 1.24 -20.55 7.46
CA GLY A 138 1.81 -21.77 6.94
C GLY A 138 1.06 -23.00 7.39
N LYS A 139 0.98 -23.99 6.52
CA LYS A 139 0.42 -25.31 6.82
C LYS A 139 1.33 -26.40 6.29
N TRP A 140 1.58 -27.41 7.12
CA TRP A 140 2.31 -28.57 6.68
C TRP A 140 1.43 -29.52 5.86
N GLU A 141 1.85 -29.77 4.63
CA GLU A 141 1.28 -30.78 3.75
C GLU A 141 2.33 -31.90 3.53
N ARG A 142 2.25 -32.95 4.31
CA ARG A 142 3.27 -34.00 4.38
C ARG A 142 4.64 -33.45 4.76
N ASN A 143 5.59 -33.38 3.82
CA ASN A 143 6.96 -32.88 4.01
C ASN A 143 7.21 -31.48 3.44
N THR A 144 6.16 -30.79 3.05
CA THR A 144 6.22 -29.43 2.48
C THR A 144 5.49 -28.46 3.39
N LEU A 145 6.14 -27.36 3.76
CA LEU A 145 5.49 -26.23 4.37
C LEU A 145 4.92 -25.35 3.25
N VAL A 146 3.60 -25.30 3.15
CA VAL A 146 2.88 -24.41 2.23
C VAL A 146 2.56 -23.11 2.96
N VAL A 147 2.99 -22.01 2.41
CA VAL A 147 2.86 -20.67 3.01
C VAL A 147 2.03 -19.78 2.10
N GLU A 148 1.00 -19.16 2.65
CA GLU A 148 0.20 -18.12 2.00
C GLU A 148 0.58 -16.74 2.58
N THR A 149 0.80 -15.75 1.72
CA THR A 149 1.18 -14.40 2.14
C THR A 149 0.30 -13.37 1.46
N THR A 150 -0.27 -12.48 2.26
CA THR A 150 -1.08 -11.32 1.85
C THR A 150 -0.54 -10.06 2.51
N HIS A 151 -1.20 -8.92 2.34
CA HIS A 151 -0.81 -7.64 2.97
C HIS A 151 0.63 -7.23 2.65
N ILE A 152 1.05 -7.50 1.41
CA ILE A 152 2.39 -7.14 0.91
C ILE A 152 2.33 -5.71 0.37
N LYS A 153 3.34 -4.88 0.66
CA LYS A 153 3.45 -3.53 0.07
C LYS A 153 3.75 -3.58 -1.42
N SER A 154 3.40 -2.53 -2.13
CA SER A 154 3.90 -2.30 -3.49
C SER A 154 5.44 -2.32 -3.52
N GLY A 155 5.99 -2.89 -4.57
CA GLY A 155 7.44 -3.03 -4.71
C GLY A 155 7.82 -3.53 -6.10
N TRP A 156 8.72 -4.49 -6.15
CA TRP A 156 9.18 -5.06 -7.43
C TRP A 156 9.34 -6.57 -7.40
N LEU A 157 9.22 -7.17 -8.58
CA LEU A 157 9.56 -8.55 -8.87
C LEU A 157 11.06 -8.70 -9.23
N GLN A 158 11.64 -7.65 -9.83
CA GLN A 158 13.06 -7.54 -10.18
C GLN A 158 13.55 -6.12 -9.93
N ARG A 159 14.86 -5.96 -9.68
CA ARG A 159 15.48 -4.65 -9.36
C ARG A 159 15.60 -3.70 -10.54
N ASN A 160 15.12 -4.06 -11.70
CA ASN A 160 15.11 -3.26 -12.92
C ASN A 160 13.82 -2.44 -13.13
N GLY A 161 13.04 -2.24 -12.06
CA GLY A 161 11.78 -1.52 -12.13
C GLY A 161 10.56 -2.39 -12.44
N ALA A 162 10.74 -3.73 -12.58
CA ALA A 162 9.62 -4.67 -12.74
C ALA A 162 8.69 -4.63 -11.51
N PRO A 163 7.46 -4.09 -11.62
CA PRO A 163 6.63 -3.79 -10.45
C PRO A 163 5.92 -5.00 -9.87
N THR A 164 5.55 -4.89 -8.59
CA THR A 164 4.48 -5.66 -7.95
C THR A 164 3.58 -4.71 -7.18
N SER A 165 2.27 -5.01 -7.18
CA SER A 165 1.27 -4.17 -6.51
C SER A 165 1.05 -4.58 -5.05
N ASP A 166 0.35 -3.73 -4.30
CA ASP A 166 -0.13 -4.04 -2.95
C ASP A 166 -1.32 -5.00 -2.92
N LEU A 167 -1.86 -5.39 -4.09
CA LEU A 167 -2.86 -6.45 -4.23
C LEU A 167 -2.23 -7.82 -4.54
N ALA A 168 -0.90 -7.87 -4.63
CA ALA A 168 -0.22 -9.14 -4.86
C ALA A 168 -0.38 -10.09 -3.68
N THR A 169 -0.56 -11.37 -4.01
CA THR A 169 -0.52 -12.48 -3.06
C THR A 169 0.60 -13.45 -3.45
N MET A 170 1.11 -14.16 -2.47
CA MET A 170 2.19 -15.10 -2.71
C MET A 170 1.90 -16.43 -2.03
N ARG A 171 2.16 -17.51 -2.75
CA ARG A 171 2.13 -18.88 -2.22
C ARG A 171 3.48 -19.52 -2.40
N GLU A 172 4.02 -20.10 -1.33
CA GLU A 172 5.34 -20.72 -1.34
C GLU A 172 5.28 -22.14 -0.82
N HIS A 173 6.05 -23.02 -1.45
CA HIS A 173 6.20 -24.41 -1.08
C HIS A 173 7.65 -24.65 -0.66
N PHE A 174 7.91 -24.80 0.63
CA PHE A 174 9.22 -25.09 1.20
C PHE A 174 9.36 -26.60 1.40
N THR A 175 10.20 -27.24 0.61
CA THR A 175 10.44 -28.67 0.70
C THR A 175 11.91 -28.96 0.94
N ARG A 176 12.22 -29.62 2.06
CA ARG A 176 13.59 -30.00 2.42
C ARG A 176 13.91 -31.44 1.98
N TYR A 177 15.04 -31.60 1.32
CA TYR A 177 15.63 -32.86 0.91
C TYR A 177 17.03 -33.01 1.51
N GLY A 178 17.13 -33.48 2.77
CA GLY A 178 18.42 -33.56 3.48
C GLY A 178 19.03 -32.17 3.70
N GLU A 179 20.14 -31.89 3.02
CA GLU A 179 20.82 -30.60 3.07
C GLU A 179 20.34 -29.62 1.99
N TYR A 180 19.37 -29.99 1.18
CA TYR A 180 18.80 -29.13 0.14
C TYR A 180 17.42 -28.62 0.56
N LEU A 181 17.16 -27.35 0.29
CA LEU A 181 15.85 -26.72 0.42
C LEU A 181 15.41 -26.19 -0.95
N VAL A 182 14.29 -26.68 -1.44
CA VAL A 182 13.66 -26.21 -2.67
C VAL A 182 12.47 -25.34 -2.29
N VAL A 183 12.41 -24.14 -2.83
CA VAL A 183 11.30 -23.22 -2.63
C VAL A 183 10.65 -22.90 -3.98
N VAL A 184 9.41 -23.34 -4.16
CA VAL A 184 8.60 -22.95 -5.32
C VAL A 184 7.69 -21.83 -4.91
N THR A 185 7.82 -20.69 -5.57
CA THR A 185 7.05 -19.46 -5.28
C THR A 185 6.11 -19.17 -6.43
N PHE A 186 4.84 -18.95 -6.09
CA PHE A 186 3.79 -18.46 -6.99
C PHE A 186 3.45 -17.03 -6.55
N ILE A 187 3.57 -16.08 -7.45
CA ILE A 187 3.18 -14.69 -7.21
C ILE A 187 2.00 -14.39 -8.12
N ASN A 188 0.87 -14.07 -7.52
CA ASN A 188 -0.32 -13.64 -8.23
C ASN A 188 -0.50 -12.13 -8.01
N ASP A 189 -0.41 -11.36 -9.07
CA ASP A 189 -0.59 -9.91 -9.04
C ASP A 189 -1.63 -9.50 -10.09
N PRO A 190 -2.86 -9.28 -9.68
CA PRO A 190 -3.95 -8.98 -10.61
C PRO A 190 -3.81 -7.62 -11.29
N VAL A 191 -2.94 -6.73 -10.79
CA VAL A 191 -2.70 -5.40 -11.37
C VAL A 191 -1.71 -5.47 -12.53
N TYR A 192 -0.61 -6.22 -12.39
CA TYR A 192 0.51 -6.16 -13.32
C TYR A 192 0.79 -7.45 -14.10
N LEU A 193 0.19 -8.58 -13.70
CA LEU A 193 0.45 -9.87 -14.34
C LEU A 193 -0.77 -10.40 -15.09
N GLU A 194 -0.53 -11.08 -16.23
CA GLU A 194 -1.56 -11.80 -17.01
C GLU A 194 -1.84 -13.18 -16.40
N GLU A 195 -0.85 -13.79 -15.77
CA GLU A 195 -0.89 -15.10 -15.11
C GLU A 195 0.07 -15.10 -13.91
N PRO A 196 -0.04 -16.06 -12.98
CA PRO A 196 0.89 -16.14 -11.84
C PRO A 196 2.34 -16.29 -12.30
N PHE A 197 3.23 -15.48 -11.75
CA PHE A 197 4.67 -15.64 -11.94
C PHE A 197 5.18 -16.76 -11.03
N ILE A 198 5.72 -17.83 -11.64
CA ILE A 198 6.19 -19.01 -10.92
C ILE A 198 7.71 -19.10 -11.03
N ARG A 199 8.36 -19.35 -9.91
CA ARG A 199 9.82 -19.55 -9.88
C ARG A 199 10.21 -20.58 -8.83
N THR A 200 11.38 -21.20 -9.03
CA THR A 200 12.00 -22.10 -8.07
C THR A 200 13.35 -21.53 -7.64
N THR A 201 13.57 -21.48 -6.32
CA THR A 201 14.86 -21.10 -5.75
C THR A 201 15.38 -22.27 -4.92
N ASN A 202 16.65 -22.62 -5.10
CA ASN A 202 17.29 -23.75 -4.43
C ASN A 202 18.35 -23.24 -3.46
N PHE A 203 18.39 -23.86 -2.29
CA PHE A 203 19.34 -23.55 -1.23
C PHE A 203 20.02 -24.80 -0.72
N VAL A 204 21.22 -24.65 -0.18
CA VAL A 204 21.97 -25.69 0.53
C VAL A 204 22.15 -25.28 1.99
N LEU A 205 21.99 -26.22 2.92
CA LEU A 205 22.22 -25.98 4.33
C LEU A 205 23.67 -25.53 4.53
N SER A 206 23.85 -24.42 5.18
CA SER A 206 25.12 -23.76 5.40
C SER A 206 25.50 -23.78 6.87
N LEU A 207 26.79 -23.72 7.15
CA LEU A 207 27.24 -23.41 8.51
C LEU A 207 26.83 -21.99 8.89
N PRO A 208 26.51 -21.73 10.18
CA PRO A 208 26.20 -20.40 10.64
C PRO A 208 27.29 -19.44 10.21
N SER A 209 26.95 -18.49 9.37
CA SER A 209 27.86 -17.43 8.96
C SER A 209 27.80 -16.27 9.95
N SER A 210 28.93 -15.60 10.16
CA SER A 210 28.96 -14.31 10.86
C SER A 210 28.36 -13.18 10.02
N ALA A 211 27.96 -13.46 8.79
CA ALA A 211 27.20 -12.56 7.94
C ALA A 211 25.80 -12.39 8.54
N ASN A 212 25.72 -11.73 9.67
CA ASN A 212 24.50 -11.14 10.15
C ASN A 212 23.99 -10.23 9.04
N GLY A 213 22.84 -10.55 8.49
CA GLY A 213 22.24 -9.82 7.43
C GLY A 213 22.35 -8.33 7.68
N TRP A 214 22.60 -7.56 6.65
CA TRP A 214 22.45 -6.12 6.60
C TRP A 214 23.26 -5.35 7.64
N GLY A 215 24.35 -4.86 7.20
CA GLY A 215 24.89 -3.61 7.72
C GLY A 215 23.75 -2.57 7.70
N ASN A 216 23.70 -1.72 8.71
CA ASN A 216 22.78 -0.60 8.70
C ASN A 216 22.90 0.13 7.37
N CYS A 217 21.78 0.28 6.66
CA CYS A 217 21.76 1.11 5.48
C CYS A 217 22.19 2.53 5.89
N GLY A 218 23.18 3.07 5.21
CA GLY A 218 23.61 4.46 5.40
C GLY A 218 23.05 5.34 4.31
N PRO A 219 22.01 6.15 4.57
CA PRO A 219 21.42 7.03 3.56
C PRO A 219 22.47 7.91 2.85
N ALA A 220 23.44 8.43 3.58
CA ALA A 220 24.52 9.25 3.01
C ALA A 220 25.31 8.51 1.91
N GLN A 221 25.61 7.23 2.12
CA GLN A 221 26.36 6.44 1.14
C GLN A 221 25.58 6.26 -0.17
N ILE A 222 24.27 6.07 -0.11
CA ILE A 222 23.42 5.95 -1.29
C ILE A 222 23.39 7.27 -2.09
N VAL A 223 23.31 8.39 -1.39
CA VAL A 223 23.34 9.73 -1.99
C VAL A 223 24.67 9.96 -2.71
N ASP A 224 25.79 9.56 -2.12
CA ASP A 224 27.11 9.72 -2.73
C ASP A 224 27.27 8.86 -4.00
N GLU A 225 26.72 7.64 -4.01
CA GLU A 225 26.85 6.72 -5.13
C GLU A 225 25.91 7.05 -6.31
N LEU A 226 24.68 7.49 -6.03
CA LEU A 226 23.63 7.71 -7.03
C LEU A 226 23.38 9.19 -7.37
N GLY A 227 24.03 10.11 -6.66
CA GLY A 227 23.77 11.55 -6.74
C GLY A 227 22.49 11.92 -5.99
N GLY A 228 22.61 12.80 -4.99
CA GLY A 228 21.49 13.26 -4.18
C GLY A 228 20.40 13.93 -5.01
N ARG A 229 19.15 13.56 -4.76
CA ARG A 229 17.98 14.22 -5.32
C ARG A 229 17.30 15.05 -4.22
N PRO A 230 16.77 16.24 -4.56
CA PRO A 230 15.98 16.99 -3.60
C PRO A 230 14.82 16.17 -3.05
N LYS A 231 14.48 16.36 -1.76
CA LYS A 231 13.28 15.77 -1.17
C LYS A 231 12.04 16.12 -2.00
N GLY A 232 11.11 15.18 -2.13
CA GLY A 232 9.93 15.34 -2.98
C GLY A 232 10.17 15.16 -4.48
N SER A 233 11.39 14.83 -4.91
CA SER A 233 11.67 14.50 -6.32
C SER A 233 11.04 13.16 -6.69
N VAL A 234 10.47 13.08 -7.91
CA VAL A 234 9.90 11.86 -8.47
C VAL A 234 10.53 11.60 -9.84
N PRO A 235 11.74 11.04 -9.90
CA PRO A 235 12.38 10.70 -11.16
C PRO A 235 11.58 9.63 -11.90
N HIS A 236 11.28 9.89 -13.17
CA HIS A 236 10.57 8.95 -14.04
C HIS A 236 10.75 9.32 -15.51
N TYR A 237 10.55 8.35 -16.39
CA TYR A 237 10.56 8.58 -17.83
C TYR A 237 9.15 8.95 -18.32
N LEU A 238 9.09 10.00 -19.15
CA LEU A 238 7.86 10.38 -19.85
C LEU A 238 7.62 9.49 -21.08
N PRO A 239 6.36 9.35 -21.53
CA PRO A 239 6.06 8.64 -22.77
C PRO A 239 6.88 9.17 -23.96
N GLY A 240 7.57 8.27 -24.67
CA GLY A 240 8.45 8.61 -25.77
C GLY A 240 9.93 8.81 -25.38
N GLN A 241 10.26 8.86 -24.11
CA GLN A 241 11.65 8.81 -23.65
C GLN A 241 12.12 7.36 -23.59
N THR A 242 12.70 6.86 -24.68
CA THR A 242 13.02 5.43 -24.88
C THR A 242 14.52 5.15 -25.03
N ALA A 243 15.38 6.13 -24.73
CA ALA A 243 16.83 5.98 -24.92
C ALA A 243 17.41 4.79 -24.14
N HIS A 244 17.00 4.61 -22.88
CA HIS A 244 17.44 3.49 -22.04
C HIS A 244 16.99 2.13 -22.58
N ILE A 245 15.79 2.05 -23.18
CA ILE A 245 15.28 0.85 -23.83
C ILE A 245 16.09 0.54 -25.08
N GLN A 246 16.32 1.56 -25.91
CA GLN A 246 17.08 1.40 -27.15
C GLN A 246 18.53 0.96 -26.88
N GLU A 247 19.15 1.49 -25.84
CA GLU A 247 20.48 1.08 -25.40
C GLU A 247 20.50 -0.41 -25.02
N PHE A 248 19.54 -0.85 -24.22
CA PHE A 248 19.43 -2.25 -23.85
C PHE A 248 19.23 -3.16 -25.06
N LEU A 249 18.28 -2.86 -25.93
CA LEU A 249 17.97 -3.68 -27.11
C LEU A 249 19.18 -3.77 -28.06
N THR A 250 19.89 -2.67 -28.25
CA THR A 250 21.09 -2.63 -29.10
C THR A 250 22.22 -3.48 -28.53
N TYR A 251 22.42 -3.44 -27.21
CA TYR A 251 23.48 -4.19 -26.55
C TYR A 251 23.14 -5.69 -26.40
N SER A 252 21.91 -6.02 -26.06
CA SER A 252 21.50 -7.39 -25.77
C SER A 252 21.14 -8.20 -27.00
N GLY A 253 20.74 -7.52 -28.08
CA GLY A 253 20.16 -8.16 -29.26
C GLY A 253 18.77 -8.77 -29.01
N VAL A 254 18.16 -8.51 -27.86
CA VAL A 254 16.81 -8.98 -27.55
C VAL A 254 15.79 -8.16 -28.34
N PRO A 255 14.84 -8.79 -29.05
CA PRO A 255 13.77 -8.09 -29.74
C PRO A 255 12.89 -7.28 -28.79
N ALA A 256 12.40 -6.13 -29.24
CA ALA A 256 11.56 -5.25 -28.41
C ALA A 256 10.30 -5.93 -27.86
N GLU A 257 9.69 -6.80 -28.66
CA GLU A 257 8.52 -7.61 -28.22
C GLU A 257 8.87 -8.47 -27.01
N ALA A 258 10.00 -9.19 -27.08
CA ALA A 258 10.44 -10.06 -26.00
C ALA A 258 10.79 -9.27 -24.73
N ALA A 259 11.49 -8.14 -24.89
CA ALA A 259 11.89 -7.28 -23.79
C ALA A 259 10.71 -6.70 -22.99
N ARG A 260 9.52 -6.59 -23.58
CA ARG A 260 8.30 -6.16 -22.88
C ARG A 260 7.82 -7.19 -21.87
N GLY A 261 8.21 -8.46 -21.99
CA GLY A 261 7.62 -9.53 -21.25
C GLY A 261 6.25 -9.95 -21.80
N GLY A 262 5.40 -10.46 -20.95
CA GLY A 262 4.09 -11.01 -21.27
C GLY A 262 4.05 -12.53 -21.07
N ALA A 263 2.87 -13.10 -20.83
CA ALA A 263 2.70 -14.52 -20.55
C ALA A 263 3.38 -15.41 -21.58
N ALA A 264 3.30 -15.07 -22.87
CA ALA A 264 3.95 -15.85 -23.94
C ALA A 264 5.46 -16.02 -23.73
N THR A 265 6.15 -15.05 -23.13
CA THR A 265 7.61 -15.08 -22.94
C THR A 265 8.05 -16.05 -21.84
N THR A 266 7.13 -16.55 -21.05
CA THR A 266 7.39 -17.53 -19.97
C THR A 266 7.43 -18.97 -20.48
N TYR A 267 6.93 -19.24 -21.70
CA TYR A 267 6.77 -20.60 -22.24
C TYR A 267 7.95 -21.03 -23.12
N PRO A 268 8.30 -22.34 -23.11
CA PRO A 268 9.42 -22.86 -23.88
C PRO A 268 9.36 -22.58 -25.39
N GLU A 269 8.16 -22.54 -25.96
CA GLU A 269 7.92 -22.28 -27.38
C GLU A 269 8.40 -20.89 -27.81
N TYR A 270 8.30 -19.91 -26.89
CA TYR A 270 8.77 -18.57 -27.14
C TYR A 270 10.31 -18.49 -27.23
N LYS A 271 11.01 -19.36 -26.48
CA LYS A 271 12.47 -19.48 -26.56
C LYS A 271 12.90 -19.87 -27.98
N VAL A 272 12.21 -20.81 -28.61
CA VAL A 272 12.45 -21.20 -30.00
C VAL A 272 12.21 -20.02 -30.94
N LYS A 273 11.15 -19.24 -30.71
CA LYS A 273 10.86 -18.03 -31.48
C LYS A 273 11.99 -16.99 -31.33
N LEU A 274 12.53 -16.80 -30.12
CA LEU A 274 13.68 -15.93 -29.87
C LEU A 274 14.94 -16.39 -30.60
N GLU A 275 15.26 -17.69 -30.55
CA GLU A 275 16.45 -18.26 -31.19
C GLU A 275 16.41 -18.13 -32.72
N THR A 276 15.22 -18.17 -33.30
CA THR A 276 15.03 -18.06 -34.77
C THR A 276 14.76 -16.64 -35.23
N ASN A 277 14.55 -15.68 -34.34
CA ASN A 277 14.11 -14.31 -34.64
C ASN A 277 12.85 -14.23 -35.54
N ALA A 278 12.03 -15.27 -35.53
CA ALA A 278 10.87 -15.37 -36.41
C ALA A 278 9.70 -14.53 -35.89
N ASP A 279 9.15 -13.68 -36.74
CA ASP A 279 7.89 -12.93 -36.49
C ASP A 279 7.85 -12.11 -35.20
N LEU A 280 8.98 -11.57 -34.75
CA LEU A 280 9.07 -10.72 -33.57
C LEU A 280 8.88 -9.24 -33.92
N ASP A 281 8.05 -8.55 -33.13
CA ASP A 281 7.85 -7.11 -33.26
C ASP A 281 8.98 -6.32 -32.61
N ASN A 282 9.69 -5.53 -33.41
CA ASN A 282 10.79 -4.68 -32.95
C ASN A 282 10.38 -3.23 -32.63
N ARG A 283 9.11 -2.92 -32.60
CA ARG A 283 8.63 -1.59 -32.20
C ARG A 283 8.83 -1.36 -30.71
N LEU A 284 9.41 -0.23 -30.34
CA LEU A 284 9.66 0.16 -28.95
C LEU A 284 8.40 0.42 -28.13
N SER A 285 7.32 0.79 -28.79
CA SER A 285 6.03 1.03 -28.12
C SER A 285 4.99 0.07 -28.67
N PRO A 286 4.14 -0.53 -27.81
CA PRO A 286 3.02 -1.27 -28.33
C PRO A 286 2.13 -0.32 -29.13
N THR A 287 1.59 -0.81 -30.22
CA THR A 287 0.45 -0.13 -30.81
C THR A 287 -0.67 -0.17 -29.77
N PRO A 288 -1.26 0.97 -29.39
CA PRO A 288 -2.41 0.94 -28.52
C PRO A 288 -3.44 -0.01 -29.13
N VAL A 289 -3.84 -1.03 -28.38
CA VAL A 289 -4.95 -1.90 -28.81
C VAL A 289 -6.21 -1.08 -28.58
N PRO A 290 -6.91 -0.63 -29.65
CA PRO A 290 -8.11 0.15 -29.47
C PRO A 290 -9.13 -0.65 -28.68
N GLY A 291 -9.65 -0.06 -27.60
CA GLY A 291 -10.76 -0.63 -26.82
C GLY A 291 -10.39 -1.64 -25.75
N ARG A 292 -9.12 -1.98 -25.53
CA ARG A 292 -8.75 -2.82 -24.37
C ARG A 292 -8.65 -1.93 -23.13
N THR A 293 -9.70 -1.90 -22.35
CA THR A 293 -9.73 -1.32 -21.01
C THR A 293 -9.19 -2.38 -20.05
N LEU A 294 -8.17 -2.04 -19.26
CA LEU A 294 -7.76 -2.90 -18.15
C LEU A 294 -8.86 -2.78 -17.10
N ALA A 295 -9.56 -3.88 -16.84
CA ALA A 295 -10.58 -3.91 -15.79
C ALA A 295 -9.92 -3.55 -14.45
N ARG A 296 -10.62 -2.73 -13.65
CA ARG A 296 -10.20 -2.49 -12.27
C ARG A 296 -10.22 -3.81 -11.52
N VAL A 297 -9.10 -4.16 -10.94
CA VAL A 297 -9.06 -5.14 -9.87
C VAL A 297 -9.35 -4.37 -8.60
N ALA A 298 -10.65 -4.30 -8.25
CA ALA A 298 -10.97 -3.88 -6.89
C ALA A 298 -10.21 -4.82 -5.95
N PRO A 299 -9.58 -4.30 -4.86
CA PRO A 299 -9.24 -5.18 -3.77
C PRO A 299 -10.50 -5.99 -3.50
N PRO A 300 -10.40 -7.30 -3.20
CA PRO A 300 -11.55 -8.01 -2.70
C PRO A 300 -12.03 -7.18 -1.49
N LEU A 301 -13.01 -6.33 -1.73
CA LEU A 301 -13.77 -5.80 -0.63
C LEU A 301 -14.31 -7.09 -0.03
N SER A 302 -13.74 -7.51 1.10
CA SER A 302 -14.47 -8.41 1.97
C SER A 302 -15.86 -7.86 1.90
N SER A 303 -16.86 -8.63 1.52
CA SER A 303 -18.21 -8.19 1.23
C SER A 303 -18.69 -7.31 2.39
N GLN A 304 -18.22 -6.07 2.38
CA GLN A 304 -18.72 -5.04 3.26
C GLN A 304 -20.09 -4.73 2.69
N THR A 305 -21.03 -5.51 3.18
CA THR A 305 -22.39 -4.98 3.24
C THR A 305 -22.22 -3.58 3.80
N VAL A 306 -22.73 -2.57 3.10
CA VAL A 306 -22.70 -1.12 3.40
C VAL A 306 -23.15 -0.79 4.86
N ASN A 307 -23.20 -1.77 5.73
CA ASN A 307 -23.85 -1.76 7.03
C ASN A 307 -22.96 -2.17 8.22
N ASP A 308 -21.76 -2.68 8.05
CA ASP A 308 -20.95 -3.12 9.18
C ASP A 308 -19.69 -2.26 9.33
N ILE A 309 -19.68 -1.42 10.38
CA ILE A 309 -18.52 -0.63 10.75
C ILE A 309 -17.45 -1.57 11.32
N GLN A 310 -16.30 -1.62 10.67
CA GLN A 310 -15.12 -2.27 11.21
C GLN A 310 -14.38 -1.32 12.14
N VAL A 311 -13.96 -1.83 13.29
CA VAL A 311 -13.15 -1.11 14.28
C VAL A 311 -11.76 -1.75 14.29
N LEU A 312 -10.74 -1.00 13.88
CA LEU A 312 -9.37 -1.48 13.85
C LEU A 312 -8.48 -0.61 14.77
N PRO A 313 -7.66 -1.20 15.63
CA PRO A 313 -6.63 -0.45 16.34
C PRO A 313 -5.58 0.04 15.34
N VAL A 314 -5.15 1.30 15.50
CA VAL A 314 -4.10 1.89 14.66
C VAL A 314 -2.80 1.95 15.44
N GLN A 315 -2.68 2.88 16.38
CA GLN A 315 -1.52 3.02 17.26
C GLN A 315 -1.88 3.82 18.52
N GLY A 316 -1.28 3.51 19.65
CA GLY A 316 -1.62 4.13 20.93
C GLY A 316 -3.09 3.92 21.29
N ASN A 317 -3.82 5.02 21.51
CA ASN A 317 -5.24 5.03 21.81
C ASN A 317 -6.09 5.53 20.62
N VAL A 318 -5.55 5.44 19.39
CA VAL A 318 -6.22 5.83 18.15
C VAL A 318 -6.71 4.59 17.40
N TYR A 319 -7.95 4.63 16.95
CA TYR A 319 -8.64 3.57 16.21
C TYR A 319 -9.17 4.11 14.89
N LEU A 320 -9.31 3.22 13.91
CA LEU A 320 -10.00 3.48 12.65
C LEU A 320 -11.41 2.86 12.72
N LEU A 321 -12.44 3.65 12.41
CA LEU A 321 -13.76 3.16 12.03
C LEU A 321 -13.88 3.24 10.52
N ALA A 322 -13.97 2.09 9.87
CA ALA A 322 -14.14 2.00 8.41
C ALA A 322 -15.54 1.46 8.07
N GLY A 323 -16.05 1.84 6.91
CA GLY A 323 -17.43 1.51 6.49
C GLY A 323 -18.46 2.59 6.83
N ALA A 324 -17.99 3.74 7.30
CA ALA A 324 -18.84 4.87 7.70
C ALA A 324 -19.13 5.88 6.57
N GLY A 325 -18.82 5.55 5.32
CA GLY A 325 -18.68 6.48 4.21
C GLY A 325 -17.20 6.77 4.05
N GLY A 326 -16.71 7.91 4.54
CA GLY A 326 -15.29 8.14 4.80
C GLY A 326 -14.81 7.41 6.05
N ASN A 327 -13.51 7.27 6.20
CA ASN A 327 -12.88 6.76 7.41
C ASN A 327 -13.02 7.77 8.55
N ILE A 328 -13.23 7.26 9.77
CA ILE A 328 -13.26 8.08 10.99
C ILE A 328 -12.10 7.65 11.87
N ALA A 329 -11.22 8.58 12.27
CA ALA A 329 -10.27 8.30 13.33
C ALA A 329 -10.92 8.61 14.70
N VAL A 330 -10.74 7.69 15.66
CA VAL A 330 -11.27 7.81 17.01
C VAL A 330 -10.14 7.74 18.01
N GLN A 331 -9.95 8.79 18.79
CA GLN A 331 -9.10 8.76 19.96
C GLN A 331 -9.96 8.61 21.22
N THR A 332 -9.53 7.73 22.13
CA THR A 332 -10.22 7.49 23.41
C THR A 332 -9.26 7.65 24.58
N GLY A 333 -9.70 8.27 25.67
CA GLY A 333 -8.87 8.41 26.86
C GLY A 333 -9.62 8.97 28.07
N GLU A 334 -8.88 9.53 29.02
CA GLU A 334 -9.47 10.02 30.27
C GLU A 334 -10.34 11.26 30.09
N ASP A 335 -10.02 12.12 29.13
CA ASP A 335 -10.77 13.35 28.86
C ASP A 335 -12.07 13.10 28.07
N GLY A 336 -12.19 11.94 27.42
CA GLY A 336 -13.36 11.58 26.61
C GLY A 336 -13.00 10.95 25.27
N VAL A 337 -13.79 11.27 24.25
CA VAL A 337 -13.60 10.82 22.87
C VAL A 337 -13.41 12.01 21.95
N LEU A 338 -12.41 11.92 21.08
CA LEU A 338 -12.19 12.85 19.97
C LEU A 338 -12.34 12.08 18.65
N LEU A 339 -13.06 12.66 17.71
CA LEU A 339 -13.25 12.13 16.36
C LEU A 339 -12.55 13.00 15.33
N VAL A 340 -11.96 12.38 14.31
CA VAL A 340 -11.64 13.03 13.05
C VAL A 340 -12.64 12.54 12.02
N ASP A 341 -13.47 13.44 11.55
CA ASP A 341 -14.68 13.24 10.77
C ASP A 341 -15.82 12.51 11.54
N SER A 342 -16.97 12.44 10.91
CA SER A 342 -18.20 11.91 11.52
C SER A 342 -18.94 10.90 10.64
N GLY A 343 -18.43 10.68 9.40
CA GLY A 343 -19.00 9.75 8.44
C GLY A 343 -20.31 10.21 7.80
N ASP A 344 -20.94 9.28 7.11
CA ASP A 344 -22.22 9.49 6.43
C ASP A 344 -23.38 9.57 7.44
N GLY A 345 -24.18 10.64 7.36
CA GLY A 345 -25.31 10.89 8.26
C GLY A 345 -26.35 9.78 8.29
N ARG A 346 -26.47 8.98 7.23
CA ARG A 346 -27.45 7.87 7.13
C ARG A 346 -27.14 6.70 8.06
N ILE A 347 -25.91 6.59 8.55
CA ILE A 347 -25.45 5.45 9.37
C ILE A 347 -24.85 5.88 10.71
N THR A 348 -25.11 7.10 11.12
CA THR A 348 -24.56 7.69 12.37
C THR A 348 -24.88 6.86 13.61
N ASP A 349 -26.04 6.21 13.69
CA ASP A 349 -26.38 5.32 14.81
C ASP A 349 -25.41 4.15 14.95
N LYS A 350 -24.94 3.59 13.80
CA LYS A 350 -23.94 2.52 13.79
C LYS A 350 -22.56 3.03 14.16
N VAL A 351 -22.20 4.25 13.69
CA VAL A 351 -20.96 4.92 14.11
C VAL A 351 -20.97 5.11 15.62
N MET A 352 -22.06 5.63 16.19
CA MET A 352 -22.21 5.79 17.63
C MET A 352 -22.07 4.44 18.36
N ALA A 353 -22.72 3.39 17.87
CA ALA A 353 -22.61 2.06 18.47
C ALA A 353 -21.17 1.50 18.43
N ALA A 354 -20.41 1.79 17.36
CA ALA A 354 -19.01 1.43 17.26
C ALA A 354 -18.13 2.21 18.24
N ILE A 355 -18.36 3.52 18.38
CA ILE A 355 -17.67 4.37 19.36
C ILE A 355 -17.92 3.87 20.79
N ARG A 356 -19.18 3.49 21.11
CA ARG A 356 -19.53 2.98 22.45
C ARG A 356 -18.90 1.63 22.81
N LYS A 357 -18.43 0.85 21.82
CA LYS A 357 -17.62 -0.34 22.09
C LYS A 357 -16.20 0.01 22.53
N LEU A 358 -15.70 1.19 22.15
CA LEU A 358 -14.36 1.67 22.48
C LEU A 358 -14.36 2.46 23.80
N SER A 359 -15.40 3.28 24.05
CA SER A 359 -15.47 4.13 25.23
C SER A 359 -16.93 4.49 25.58
N ASP A 360 -17.24 4.51 26.88
CA ASP A 360 -18.51 5.00 27.44
C ASP A 360 -18.48 6.52 27.73
N LYS A 361 -17.30 7.13 27.60
CA LYS A 361 -17.08 8.56 27.83
C LYS A 361 -17.73 9.43 26.75
N PRO A 362 -18.03 10.71 27.04
CA PRO A 362 -18.67 11.60 26.06
C PRO A 362 -17.71 11.98 24.92
N ILE A 363 -18.27 12.20 23.74
CA ILE A 363 -17.57 12.85 22.64
C ILE A 363 -17.34 14.31 23.05
N ARG A 364 -16.10 14.78 22.89
CA ARG A 364 -15.66 16.13 23.24
C ARG A 364 -15.39 17.00 22.02
N PHE A 365 -14.76 16.37 21.02
CA PHE A 365 -14.36 17.03 19.79
C PHE A 365 -14.74 16.20 18.57
N ILE A 366 -15.13 16.90 17.50
CA ILE A 366 -15.19 16.38 16.14
C ILE A 366 -14.33 17.34 15.30
N LEU A 367 -13.27 16.84 14.69
CA LEU A 367 -12.39 17.60 13.80
C LEU A 367 -12.73 17.22 12.36
N ASN A 368 -13.28 18.15 11.56
CA ASN A 368 -13.61 17.82 10.18
C ASN A 368 -12.42 18.08 9.28
N THR A 369 -12.10 17.08 8.45
CA THR A 369 -11.04 17.18 7.46
C THR A 369 -11.44 18.07 6.29
N HIS A 370 -12.66 17.93 5.77
CA HIS A 370 -13.22 18.74 4.69
C HIS A 370 -14.77 18.66 4.69
N ALA A 371 -15.44 19.27 3.71
CA ALA A 371 -16.89 19.50 3.75
C ALA A 371 -17.76 18.40 3.06
N HIS A 372 -17.20 17.29 2.60
CA HIS A 372 -17.99 16.26 1.90
C HIS A 372 -18.94 15.51 2.84
N PRO A 373 -20.13 15.13 2.35
CA PRO A 373 -21.19 14.55 3.20
C PRO A 373 -20.81 13.25 3.91
N ASP A 374 -19.95 12.45 3.33
CA ASP A 374 -19.45 11.20 3.90
C ASP A 374 -18.34 11.39 4.97
N HIS A 375 -17.95 12.64 5.23
CA HIS A 375 -17.04 13.06 6.29
C HIS A 375 -17.73 13.89 7.39
N VAL A 376 -18.75 14.68 7.03
CA VAL A 376 -19.40 15.61 7.98
C VAL A 376 -20.86 15.26 8.27
N GLY A 377 -21.42 14.26 7.59
CA GLY A 377 -22.85 13.94 7.66
C GLY A 377 -23.35 13.55 9.05
N GLY A 378 -22.48 12.98 9.89
CA GLY A 378 -22.78 12.61 11.27
C GLY A 378 -22.63 13.72 12.30
N ASN A 379 -22.15 14.92 11.92
CA ASN A 379 -21.82 16.01 12.84
C ASN A 379 -22.97 16.31 13.83
N GLU A 380 -24.19 16.51 13.35
CA GLU A 380 -25.32 16.94 14.19
C GLU A 380 -25.64 15.90 15.31
N LEU A 381 -25.77 14.63 14.93
CA LEU A 381 -26.13 13.58 15.88
C LEU A 381 -24.98 13.26 16.84
N LEU A 382 -23.75 13.18 16.36
CA LEU A 382 -22.59 12.86 17.18
C LEU A 382 -22.25 14.01 18.13
N SER A 383 -22.31 15.27 17.67
CA SER A 383 -22.05 16.43 18.54
C SER A 383 -23.11 16.59 19.62
N SER A 384 -24.41 16.46 19.26
CA SER A 384 -25.51 16.59 20.23
C SER A 384 -25.51 15.50 21.29
N SER A 385 -24.89 14.35 21.01
CA SER A 385 -24.69 13.25 21.95
C SER A 385 -23.46 13.41 22.85
N GLY A 386 -22.68 14.45 22.62
CA GLY A 386 -21.44 14.75 23.35
C GLY A 386 -21.59 15.89 24.35
N THR A 387 -20.45 16.31 24.89
CA THR A 387 -20.35 17.47 25.79
C THR A 387 -19.10 18.28 25.46
N PRO A 388 -19.12 19.64 25.61
CA PRO A 388 -17.98 20.45 25.26
C PRO A 388 -16.78 20.19 26.18
N ALA A 389 -15.58 20.36 25.67
CA ALA A 389 -14.35 20.18 26.43
C ALA A 389 -14.15 21.23 27.56
N GLY A 390 -14.73 22.42 27.43
CA GLY A 390 -14.50 23.58 28.31
C GLY A 390 -15.53 23.82 29.41
N GLY A 391 -16.47 22.94 29.68
CA GLY A 391 -17.40 23.05 30.83
C GLY A 391 -18.32 24.29 30.83
N GLY A 392 -18.62 24.87 29.69
CA GLY A 392 -19.51 26.04 29.57
C GLY A 392 -20.98 25.69 29.80
N ARG A 393 -21.77 26.68 30.28
CA ARG A 393 -23.23 26.53 30.55
C ARG A 393 -24.12 26.57 29.29
N ALA A 394 -23.54 26.60 28.08
CA ALA A 394 -24.27 26.48 26.81
C ALA A 394 -24.71 25.03 26.59
N LYS A 395 -25.64 24.77 25.65
CA LYS A 395 -26.16 23.43 25.34
C LYS A 395 -25.06 22.37 25.36
N PRO A 396 -25.25 21.22 26.04
CA PRO A 396 -24.25 20.18 26.06
C PRO A 396 -24.14 19.58 24.65
N ALA A 397 -23.09 19.92 23.93
CA ALA A 397 -22.74 19.37 22.63
C ALA A 397 -21.22 19.34 22.50
N ALA A 398 -20.67 18.36 21.79
CA ALA A 398 -19.25 18.34 21.45
C ALA A 398 -18.87 19.55 20.57
N SER A 399 -17.63 20.02 20.70
CA SER A 399 -17.11 21.07 19.82
C SER A 399 -16.80 20.48 18.43
N VAL A 400 -17.30 21.12 17.37
CA VAL A 400 -16.98 20.76 15.98
C VAL A 400 -16.00 21.80 15.44
N LEU A 401 -14.77 21.36 15.14
CA LEU A 401 -13.69 22.20 14.63
C LEU A 401 -13.46 21.93 13.15
N ALA A 402 -13.29 22.99 12.37
CA ALA A 402 -12.89 22.90 10.96
C ALA A 402 -12.18 24.20 10.53
N THR A 403 -11.66 24.24 9.31
CA THR A 403 -11.24 25.49 8.69
C THR A 403 -12.45 26.41 8.43
N GLU A 404 -12.20 27.71 8.33
CA GLU A 404 -13.26 28.67 7.92
C GLU A 404 -13.85 28.31 6.54
N ALA A 405 -13.04 27.76 5.63
CA ALA A 405 -13.49 27.32 4.32
C ALA A 405 -14.51 26.17 4.39
N VAL A 406 -14.34 25.22 5.31
CA VAL A 406 -15.35 24.16 5.56
C VAL A 406 -16.63 24.76 6.11
N LEU A 407 -16.54 25.67 7.09
CA LEU A 407 -17.71 26.35 7.64
C LEU A 407 -18.46 27.13 6.55
N GLU A 408 -17.75 27.87 5.71
CA GLU A 408 -18.33 28.61 4.58
C GLU A 408 -19.01 27.67 3.57
N ALA A 409 -18.34 26.57 3.20
CA ALA A 409 -18.89 25.58 2.27
C ALA A 409 -20.20 24.98 2.81
N LEU A 410 -20.20 24.51 4.06
CA LEU A 410 -21.39 23.88 4.68
C LEU A 410 -22.54 24.89 4.88
N SER A 411 -22.25 26.15 5.22
CA SER A 411 -23.27 27.18 5.41
C SER A 411 -24.01 27.57 4.14
N LYS A 412 -23.40 27.34 2.97
CA LYS A 412 -23.99 27.59 1.65
C LYS A 412 -24.80 26.40 1.10
N LEU A 413 -24.64 25.21 1.68
CA LEU A 413 -25.35 24.03 1.21
C LEU A 413 -26.81 24.03 1.71
N PRO A 414 -27.81 23.89 0.81
CA PRO A 414 -29.20 23.80 1.22
C PRO A 414 -29.47 22.58 2.09
N GLY A 415 -30.21 22.75 3.17
CA GLY A 415 -30.65 21.65 4.03
C GLY A 415 -29.66 21.17 5.07
N VAL A 416 -28.46 21.77 5.17
CA VAL A 416 -27.55 21.48 6.27
C VAL A 416 -28.09 22.11 7.55
N PRO A 417 -28.40 21.29 8.60
CA PRO A 417 -28.94 21.83 9.84
C PRO A 417 -27.86 22.61 10.62
N ALA A 418 -28.30 23.62 11.36
CA ALA A 418 -27.37 24.46 12.14
C ALA A 418 -26.52 23.65 13.15
N GLY A 419 -27.03 22.51 13.64
CA GLY A 419 -26.31 21.62 14.55
C GLY A 419 -25.19 20.81 13.88
N ALA A 420 -25.16 20.74 12.54
CA ALA A 420 -24.12 20.07 11.78
C ALA A 420 -22.93 21.00 11.44
N LEU A 421 -23.11 22.34 11.60
CA LEU A 421 -22.07 23.31 11.28
C LEU A 421 -20.94 23.28 12.32
N PRO A 422 -19.69 23.52 11.89
CA PRO A 422 -18.58 23.72 12.80
C PRO A 422 -18.91 24.84 13.83
N THR A 423 -18.69 24.53 15.10
CA THR A 423 -18.89 25.48 16.21
C THR A 423 -17.68 26.37 16.41
N GLU A 424 -16.54 25.96 15.88
CA GLU A 424 -15.28 26.67 15.95
C GLU A 424 -14.54 26.57 14.61
N GLY A 425 -14.41 27.69 13.93
CA GLY A 425 -13.56 27.85 12.75
C GLY A 425 -12.15 28.27 13.15
N TYR A 426 -11.13 27.82 12.41
CA TYR A 426 -9.79 28.35 12.58
C TYR A 426 -9.26 28.93 11.26
N PRO A 427 -8.75 30.16 11.32
CA PRO A 427 -8.05 30.76 10.20
C PRO A 427 -6.57 30.34 10.19
N GLY A 428 -5.97 30.32 9.02
CA GLY A 428 -4.53 30.11 8.87
C GLY A 428 -4.14 28.65 8.63
N GLU A 429 -2.82 28.44 8.61
CA GLU A 429 -2.22 27.18 8.12
C GLU A 429 -2.19 26.06 9.15
N SER A 430 -2.38 26.37 10.44
CA SER A 430 -2.33 25.36 11.49
C SER A 430 -3.07 25.78 12.76
N LYS A 431 -3.50 24.77 13.53
CA LYS A 431 -4.05 24.89 14.88
C LYS A 431 -3.56 23.73 15.73
N GLU A 432 -3.51 23.90 17.03
CA GLU A 432 -3.20 22.84 17.99
C GLU A 432 -4.33 22.71 19.01
N VAL A 433 -4.68 21.47 19.33
CA VAL A 433 -5.61 21.08 20.41
C VAL A 433 -4.86 20.14 21.33
N PHE A 434 -4.98 20.30 22.65
CA PHE A 434 -4.45 19.37 23.63
C PHE A 434 -5.58 18.50 24.19
N PHE A 435 -5.43 17.17 24.05
CA PHE A 435 -6.48 16.24 24.48
C PHE A 435 -5.87 14.89 24.82
N ASP A 436 -6.39 14.21 25.84
CA ASP A 436 -5.93 12.90 26.35
C ASP A 436 -4.39 12.80 26.51
N GLY A 437 -3.78 13.89 27.00
CA GLY A 437 -2.37 13.96 27.34
C GLY A 437 -1.45 14.10 26.14
N GLU A 438 -1.96 14.47 24.96
CA GLU A 438 -1.14 14.76 23.78
C GLU A 438 -1.58 16.02 23.03
N ALA A 439 -0.64 16.58 22.27
CA ALA A 439 -0.93 17.64 21.33
C ALA A 439 -1.42 17.04 20.02
N ILE A 440 -2.54 17.53 19.53
CA ILE A 440 -3.14 17.17 18.25
C ILE A 440 -2.97 18.38 17.34
N GLN A 441 -2.16 18.21 16.30
CA GLN A 441 -1.83 19.27 15.37
C GLN A 441 -2.69 19.17 14.11
N LEU A 442 -3.33 20.27 13.77
CA LEU A 442 -4.11 20.42 12.55
C LEU A 442 -3.28 21.23 11.56
N PHE A 443 -3.15 20.76 10.33
CA PHE A 443 -2.48 21.48 9.25
C PHE A 443 -3.47 21.65 8.09
N HIS A 444 -3.52 22.85 7.54
CA HIS A 444 -4.36 23.18 6.41
C HIS A 444 -3.53 23.31 5.12
N PRO A 445 -3.44 22.25 4.28
CA PRO A 445 -2.87 22.36 2.94
C PRO A 445 -3.86 23.11 2.02
N PRO A 446 -3.51 24.28 1.50
CA PRO A 446 -4.43 25.04 0.67
C PRO A 446 -4.63 24.39 -0.70
N SER A 447 -5.86 24.38 -1.20
CA SER A 447 -6.23 23.95 -2.55
C SER A 447 -5.72 22.54 -2.93
N ALA A 448 -5.85 21.56 -2.02
CA ALA A 448 -5.49 20.18 -2.27
C ALA A 448 -6.67 19.39 -2.88
N HIS A 449 -7.38 18.56 -2.12
CA HIS A 449 -8.62 17.91 -2.56
C HIS A 449 -9.77 18.95 -2.67
N THR A 450 -9.87 19.81 -1.65
CA THR A 450 -10.75 20.99 -1.60
C THR A 450 -9.94 22.22 -1.22
N ASN A 451 -10.61 23.34 -0.98
CA ASN A 451 -9.99 24.53 -0.39
C ASN A 451 -10.02 24.54 1.15
N GLY A 452 -10.60 23.51 1.77
CA GLY A 452 -10.80 23.46 3.23
C GLY A 452 -10.09 22.31 3.93
N ASP A 453 -9.24 21.55 3.23
CA ASP A 453 -8.65 20.32 3.76
C ASP A 453 -7.85 20.52 5.04
N THR A 454 -7.93 19.55 5.94
CA THR A 454 -7.18 19.50 7.20
C THR A 454 -6.53 18.13 7.38
N LEU A 455 -5.22 18.11 7.64
CA LEU A 455 -4.49 16.95 8.16
C LEU A 455 -4.52 17.02 9.69
N VAL A 456 -4.77 15.90 10.37
CA VAL A 456 -4.84 15.84 11.84
C VAL A 456 -3.77 14.86 12.35
N PHE A 457 -2.78 15.38 13.07
CA PHE A 457 -1.65 14.61 13.57
C PHE A 457 -1.68 14.46 15.10
N PHE A 458 -1.81 13.25 15.56
CA PHE A 458 -1.74 12.83 16.96
C PHE A 458 -0.27 12.57 17.33
N ARG A 459 0.37 13.55 17.97
CA ARG A 459 1.83 13.56 18.13
C ARG A 459 2.41 12.45 19.00
N ARG A 460 1.74 12.08 20.08
CA ARG A 460 2.23 11.02 20.98
C ARG A 460 1.84 9.63 20.46
N SER A 461 0.62 9.51 19.95
CA SER A 461 0.13 8.28 19.35
C SER A 461 0.80 7.99 17.99
N ASP A 462 1.43 9.00 17.41
CA ASP A 462 2.14 8.95 16.13
C ASP A 462 1.25 8.44 14.99
N VAL A 463 0.07 9.06 14.86
CA VAL A 463 -0.94 8.76 13.85
C VAL A 463 -1.35 10.05 13.14
N ILE A 464 -1.46 10.02 11.81
CA ILE A 464 -2.00 11.12 11.02
C ILE A 464 -3.25 10.69 10.26
N ALA A 465 -4.36 11.44 10.41
CA ALA A 465 -5.55 11.32 9.58
C ALA A 465 -5.51 12.38 8.49
N THR A 466 -5.73 11.99 7.24
CA THR A 466 -5.40 12.80 6.07
C THR A 466 -6.61 13.35 5.32
N GLY A 467 -7.83 12.88 5.66
CA GLY A 467 -8.96 13.10 4.76
C GLY A 467 -8.63 12.63 3.34
N ASP A 468 -9.27 13.22 2.36
CA ASP A 468 -9.21 12.77 0.97
C ASP A 468 -7.97 13.28 0.18
N ILE A 469 -7.00 13.86 0.88
CA ILE A 469 -5.69 14.15 0.29
C ILE A 469 -4.96 12.85 -0.04
N PHE A 470 -5.12 11.81 0.79
CA PHE A 470 -4.56 10.48 0.56
C PHE A 470 -5.66 9.41 0.61
N LEU A 471 -5.69 8.58 -0.43
CA LEU A 471 -6.66 7.49 -0.61
C LEU A 471 -5.93 6.21 -0.99
N THR A 472 -6.38 5.07 -0.50
CA THR A 472 -5.86 3.78 -0.98
C THR A 472 -6.81 3.10 -1.99
N THR A 473 -7.92 3.72 -2.34
CA THR A 473 -9.00 3.10 -3.14
C THR A 473 -9.20 3.69 -4.52
N SER A 474 -8.79 4.93 -4.76
CA SER A 474 -9.08 5.65 -6.01
C SER A 474 -8.05 6.72 -6.32
N TYR A 475 -8.10 7.29 -7.52
CA TYR A 475 -7.41 8.54 -7.82
C TYR A 475 -7.94 9.68 -6.94
N PRO A 476 -7.10 10.71 -6.65
CA PRO A 476 -7.56 11.85 -5.87
C PRO A 476 -8.71 12.56 -6.60
N MET A 477 -9.77 12.82 -5.90
CA MET A 477 -10.82 13.71 -6.36
C MET A 477 -10.31 15.16 -6.26
N ILE A 478 -10.54 15.95 -7.26
CA ILE A 478 -10.19 17.38 -7.28
C ILE A 478 -11.50 18.14 -7.39
N ASP A 479 -11.94 18.69 -6.27
CA ASP A 479 -13.18 19.44 -6.18
C ASP A 479 -12.97 20.95 -6.42
N ALA A 480 -14.05 21.73 -6.42
CA ALA A 480 -14.01 23.17 -6.60
C ALA A 480 -13.09 23.83 -5.55
N GLY A 481 -12.08 24.54 -6.02
CA GLY A 481 -11.06 25.14 -5.16
C GLY A 481 -9.87 24.25 -4.84
N GLY A 482 -9.91 22.97 -5.18
CA GLY A 482 -8.78 22.03 -5.13
C GLY A 482 -7.89 22.10 -6.36
N GLY A 483 -6.81 21.30 -6.36
CA GLY A 483 -5.91 21.22 -7.50
C GLY A 483 -4.82 20.17 -7.35
N ILE A 484 -4.40 19.59 -8.48
CA ILE A 484 -3.42 18.50 -8.50
C ILE A 484 -2.10 18.88 -7.82
N ASN A 485 -1.62 20.09 -7.98
CA ASN A 485 -0.40 20.55 -7.32
C ASN A 485 -0.59 20.75 -5.80
N GLY A 486 -1.80 21.14 -5.37
CA GLY A 486 -2.16 21.19 -3.96
C GLY A 486 -2.22 19.79 -3.33
N VAL A 487 -2.79 18.82 -4.04
CA VAL A 487 -2.78 17.39 -3.62
C VAL A 487 -1.33 16.91 -3.44
N ILE A 488 -0.44 17.15 -4.41
CA ILE A 488 0.98 16.77 -4.32
C ILE A 488 1.66 17.48 -3.13
N ALA A 489 1.38 18.76 -2.91
CA ALA A 489 1.92 19.50 -1.77
C ALA A 489 1.41 18.94 -0.44
N GLY A 490 0.12 18.59 -0.34
CA GLY A 490 -0.47 17.93 0.82
C GLY A 490 0.17 16.56 1.10
N LEU A 491 0.36 15.74 0.07
CA LEU A 491 1.05 14.45 0.18
C LEU A 491 2.51 14.62 0.64
N ASN A 492 3.24 15.59 0.10
CA ASN A 492 4.58 15.90 0.57
C ASN A 492 4.58 16.39 2.03
N ARG A 493 3.55 17.15 2.45
CA ARG A 493 3.41 17.56 3.85
C ARG A 493 3.19 16.36 4.77
N ILE A 494 2.40 15.37 4.36
CA ILE A 494 2.24 14.12 5.11
C ILE A 494 3.59 13.42 5.24
N ILE A 495 4.34 13.24 4.15
CA ILE A 495 5.68 12.62 4.14
C ILE A 495 6.67 13.40 5.01
N ASP A 496 6.55 14.73 5.10
CA ASP A 496 7.40 15.56 5.97
C ASP A 496 7.13 15.37 7.47
N ILE A 497 5.90 15.00 7.83
CA ILE A 497 5.48 14.79 9.22
C ILE A 497 5.75 13.35 9.65
N THR A 498 5.58 12.39 8.74
CA THR A 498 5.66 10.96 9.03
C THR A 498 7.11 10.50 9.19
N ILE A 499 7.31 9.47 10.02
CA ILE A 499 8.59 8.80 10.23
C ILE A 499 8.44 7.35 9.81
N PRO A 500 9.29 6.84 8.89
CA PRO A 500 9.24 5.45 8.48
C PRO A 500 9.43 4.48 9.67
N LYS A 501 8.68 3.39 9.67
CA LYS A 501 8.82 2.30 10.66
C LYS A 501 10.25 1.75 10.74
N ASP A 502 11.00 1.84 9.66
CA ASP A 502 12.38 1.38 9.60
C ASP A 502 13.36 2.28 10.35
N TRP A 503 12.97 3.51 10.66
CA TRP A 503 13.77 4.49 11.37
C TRP A 503 13.36 4.67 12.84
N GLN A 504 12.12 4.34 13.17
CA GLN A 504 11.56 4.44 14.51
C GLN A 504 10.65 3.24 14.79
N GLU A 505 10.70 2.70 16.01
CA GLU A 505 9.78 1.63 16.43
C GLU A 505 8.32 2.10 16.30
N GLY A 506 7.52 1.29 15.60
CA GLY A 506 6.15 1.65 15.25
C GLY A 506 6.05 2.46 13.96
N GLY A 507 6.84 3.51 13.80
CA GLY A 507 6.72 4.48 12.72
C GLY A 507 5.42 5.27 12.81
N THR A 508 5.22 6.27 11.95
CA THR A 508 3.97 7.01 11.89
C THR A 508 2.93 6.24 11.08
N MET A 509 1.77 5.98 11.67
CA MET A 509 0.65 5.36 10.98
C MET A 509 -0.23 6.42 10.31
N VAL A 510 -0.78 6.07 9.15
CA VAL A 510 -1.56 6.99 8.32
C VAL A 510 -2.98 6.43 8.12
N ILE A 511 -3.99 7.22 8.51
CA ILE A 511 -5.40 6.94 8.25
C ILE A 511 -5.79 7.75 7.00
N PRO A 512 -6.03 7.10 5.84
CA PRO A 512 -6.51 7.77 4.63
C PRO A 512 -7.97 8.20 4.78
N GLY A 513 -8.47 9.09 3.90
CA GLY A 513 -9.89 9.39 3.83
C GLY A 513 -10.74 8.16 3.50
N HIS A 514 -10.25 7.29 2.62
CA HIS A 514 -10.89 6.02 2.28
C HIS A 514 -9.85 4.89 2.11
N GLY A 515 -10.20 3.71 2.64
CA GLY A 515 -9.43 2.49 2.48
C GLY A 515 -8.65 2.07 3.72
N ARG A 516 -7.53 1.38 3.51
CA ARG A 516 -6.79 0.70 4.59
C ARG A 516 -5.85 1.61 5.37
N ILE A 517 -5.55 1.22 6.61
CA ILE A 517 -4.46 1.81 7.38
C ILE A 517 -3.16 1.70 6.58
N SER A 518 -2.39 2.76 6.60
CA SER A 518 -1.18 2.94 5.79
C SER A 518 -0.02 3.46 6.62
N ASP A 519 1.13 3.66 5.97
CA ASP A 519 2.30 4.34 6.53
C ASP A 519 2.94 5.26 5.48
N GLU A 520 4.09 5.85 5.79
CA GLU A 520 4.80 6.77 4.90
C GLU A 520 5.07 6.17 3.52
N ALA A 521 5.50 4.89 3.44
CA ALA A 521 5.83 4.26 2.16
C ALA A 521 4.62 4.17 1.22
N ASP A 522 3.42 3.94 1.75
CA ASP A 522 2.17 3.94 0.97
C ASP A 522 1.85 5.34 0.45
N VAL A 523 2.07 6.38 1.27
CA VAL A 523 1.89 7.78 0.85
C VAL A 523 2.89 8.18 -0.24
N VAL A 524 4.15 7.74 -0.12
CA VAL A 524 5.18 7.96 -1.15
C VAL A 524 4.78 7.33 -2.49
N GLU A 525 4.30 6.09 -2.49
CA GLU A 525 3.86 5.42 -3.73
C GLU A 525 2.67 6.15 -4.39
N TYR A 526 1.72 6.61 -3.58
CA TYR A 526 0.57 7.39 -4.06
C TYR A 526 0.98 8.77 -4.59
N ARG A 527 1.86 9.49 -3.88
CA ARG A 527 2.43 10.77 -4.28
C ARG A 527 3.15 10.66 -5.63
N ASP A 528 3.95 9.61 -5.78
CA ASP A 528 4.70 9.36 -7.01
C ASP A 528 3.76 9.10 -8.19
N MET A 529 2.71 8.28 -7.98
CA MET A 529 1.67 8.07 -8.99
C MET A 529 1.03 9.39 -9.44
N VAL A 530 0.56 10.20 -8.49
CA VAL A 530 -0.11 11.48 -8.78
C VAL A 530 0.84 12.43 -9.52
N THR A 531 2.11 12.48 -9.12
CA THR A 531 3.14 13.32 -9.75
C THR A 531 3.43 12.86 -11.18
N ILE A 532 3.60 11.57 -11.41
CA ILE A 532 3.86 11.01 -12.74
C ILE A 532 2.71 11.31 -13.69
N ILE A 533 1.47 11.13 -13.24
CA ILE A 533 0.28 11.44 -14.07
C ILE A 533 0.20 12.94 -14.38
N ARG A 534 0.42 13.80 -13.36
CA ARG A 534 0.48 15.24 -13.54
C ARG A 534 1.51 15.64 -14.60
N ASP A 535 2.73 15.11 -14.51
CA ASP A 535 3.83 15.46 -15.41
C ASP A 535 3.58 15.01 -16.84
N ARG A 536 2.97 13.83 -17.03
CA ARG A 536 2.54 13.34 -18.33
C ARG A 536 1.49 14.24 -18.98
N ILE A 537 0.44 14.58 -18.23
CA ILE A 537 -0.62 15.46 -18.74
C ILE A 537 -0.05 16.84 -19.05
N GLN A 538 0.82 17.36 -18.19
CA GLN A 538 1.50 18.65 -18.45
C GLN A 538 2.37 18.61 -19.71
N ASP A 539 3.09 17.52 -19.95
CA ASP A 539 3.89 17.32 -21.16
C ASP A 539 3.01 17.28 -22.41
N MET A 540 1.88 16.58 -22.37
CA MET A 540 0.90 16.54 -23.44
C MET A 540 0.29 17.91 -23.74
N ILE A 541 -0.04 18.70 -22.71
CA ILE A 541 -0.51 20.09 -22.84
C ILE A 541 0.57 20.97 -23.51
N ARG A 542 1.85 20.84 -23.11
CA ARG A 542 2.97 21.56 -23.74
C ARG A 542 3.15 21.21 -25.21
N LYS A 543 2.84 19.96 -25.59
CA LYS A 543 2.83 19.48 -26.99
C LYS A 543 1.57 19.92 -27.76
N GLY A 544 0.68 20.69 -27.17
CA GLY A 544 -0.54 21.23 -27.80
C GLY A 544 -1.67 20.22 -27.94
N MET A 545 -1.66 19.11 -27.20
CA MET A 545 -2.74 18.11 -27.26
C MET A 545 -4.01 18.65 -26.61
N THR A 546 -5.13 18.39 -27.26
CA THR A 546 -6.47 18.69 -26.72
C THR A 546 -6.85 17.71 -25.61
N LEU A 547 -7.84 18.07 -24.78
CA LEU A 547 -8.36 17.18 -23.74
C LEU A 547 -8.73 15.79 -24.26
N GLU A 548 -9.42 15.73 -25.40
CA GLU A 548 -9.82 14.44 -26.00
C GLU A 548 -8.60 13.61 -26.46
N GLN A 549 -7.56 14.27 -26.98
CA GLN A 549 -6.31 13.59 -27.32
C GLN A 549 -5.58 13.09 -26.07
N VAL A 550 -5.59 13.84 -24.97
CA VAL A 550 -5.01 13.41 -23.70
C VAL A 550 -5.76 12.23 -23.11
N LYS A 551 -7.11 12.26 -23.12
CA LYS A 551 -7.93 11.12 -22.69
C LYS A 551 -7.65 9.87 -23.53
N ALA A 552 -7.55 10.01 -24.86
CA ALA A 552 -7.25 8.92 -25.78
C ALA A 552 -5.83 8.34 -25.57
N ALA A 553 -4.86 9.14 -25.14
CA ALA A 553 -3.50 8.70 -24.83
C ALA A 553 -3.38 7.91 -23.51
N ARG A 554 -4.44 7.90 -22.67
CA ARG A 554 -4.53 7.14 -21.41
C ARG A 554 -3.29 7.30 -20.52
N PRO A 555 -3.00 8.53 -20.02
CA PRO A 555 -1.81 8.80 -19.21
C PRO A 555 -1.77 8.05 -17.86
N THR A 556 -2.87 7.43 -17.47
CA THR A 556 -3.10 6.74 -16.20
C THR A 556 -3.05 5.22 -16.31
N LEU A 557 -2.89 4.67 -17.51
CA LEU A 557 -3.19 3.26 -17.83
C LEU A 557 -2.61 2.23 -16.84
N GLU A 558 -1.35 2.37 -16.43
CA GLU A 558 -0.70 1.42 -15.53
C GLU A 558 -1.25 1.49 -14.09
N TYR A 559 -1.96 2.54 -13.76
CA TYR A 559 -2.58 2.72 -12.44
C TYR A 559 -4.08 2.42 -12.45
N ASP A 560 -4.71 2.38 -13.65
CA ASP A 560 -6.14 2.15 -13.81
C ASP A 560 -6.62 0.84 -13.16
N PRO A 561 -5.89 -0.30 -13.24
CA PRO A 561 -6.33 -1.53 -12.58
C PRO A 561 -6.42 -1.41 -11.06
N ARG A 562 -5.66 -0.50 -10.46
CA ARG A 562 -5.60 -0.32 -9.00
C ARG A 562 -6.50 0.82 -8.51
N TYR A 563 -6.49 1.97 -9.19
CA TYR A 563 -7.12 3.21 -8.74
C TYR A 563 -8.23 3.71 -9.66
N GLY A 564 -8.31 3.19 -10.88
CA GLY A 564 -9.24 3.67 -11.90
C GLY A 564 -10.69 3.23 -11.67
N SER A 565 -11.63 3.92 -12.29
CA SER A 565 -13.03 3.54 -12.39
C SER A 565 -13.64 3.97 -13.71
N GLU A 566 -14.47 3.11 -14.31
CA GLU A 566 -15.20 3.42 -15.54
C GLU A 566 -16.59 4.02 -15.27
N SER A 567 -17.10 3.88 -14.04
CA SER A 567 -18.44 4.28 -13.65
C SER A 567 -18.47 4.85 -12.24
N GLY A 568 -19.59 5.46 -11.84
CA GLY A 568 -19.76 6.02 -10.52
C GLY A 568 -19.51 7.53 -10.48
N PRO A 569 -19.44 8.11 -9.27
CA PRO A 569 -19.35 9.56 -9.08
C PRO A 569 -17.99 10.16 -9.48
N TRP A 570 -16.92 9.34 -9.48
CA TRP A 570 -15.57 9.77 -9.87
C TRP A 570 -14.91 8.72 -10.75
N THR A 571 -14.79 9.02 -12.04
CA THR A 571 -14.21 8.10 -13.03
C THR A 571 -12.78 8.50 -13.40
N THR A 572 -12.02 7.56 -13.97
CA THR A 572 -10.67 7.83 -14.52
C THR A 572 -10.69 9.00 -15.52
N MET A 573 -11.71 9.06 -16.39
CA MET A 573 -11.82 10.13 -17.37
C MET A 573 -12.13 11.49 -16.73
N MET A 574 -12.91 11.52 -15.64
CA MET A 574 -13.14 12.75 -14.87
C MET A 574 -11.87 13.20 -14.17
N PHE A 575 -11.07 12.29 -13.61
CA PHE A 575 -9.79 12.62 -13.03
C PHE A 575 -8.81 13.22 -14.06
N ILE A 576 -8.66 12.59 -15.23
CA ILE A 576 -7.81 13.13 -16.31
C ILE A 576 -8.29 14.53 -16.73
N GLU A 577 -9.58 14.73 -16.86
CA GLU A 577 -10.17 16.04 -17.22
C GLU A 577 -9.88 17.09 -16.15
N ALA A 578 -10.09 16.77 -14.88
CA ALA A 578 -9.83 17.69 -13.77
C ALA A 578 -8.36 18.12 -13.73
N VAL A 579 -7.42 17.17 -13.88
CA VAL A 579 -5.98 17.46 -13.95
C VAL A 579 -5.65 18.32 -15.17
N TYR A 580 -6.20 17.98 -16.34
CA TYR A 580 -5.95 18.76 -17.56
C TYR A 580 -6.42 20.21 -17.40
N ARG A 581 -7.68 20.45 -16.95
CA ARG A 581 -8.23 21.79 -16.73
C ARG A 581 -7.41 22.58 -15.72
N ASN A 582 -7.08 21.97 -14.57
CA ASN A 582 -6.30 22.62 -13.53
C ASN A 582 -4.89 23.05 -13.99
N LEU A 583 -4.27 22.30 -14.90
CA LEU A 583 -2.96 22.62 -15.47
C LEU A 583 -3.05 23.62 -16.65
N ALA A 584 -4.14 23.60 -17.42
CA ALA A 584 -4.34 24.50 -18.56
C ALA A 584 -4.74 25.93 -18.14
N GLU A 585 -5.50 26.10 -17.05
CA GLU A 585 -5.97 27.40 -16.54
C GLU A 585 -4.86 28.24 -15.92
N ARG A 586 -3.70 27.65 -15.56
CA ARG A 586 -2.54 28.33 -14.96
C ARG A 586 -1.53 28.88 -15.97
N LYS A 587 -1.92 28.95 -17.26
CA LYS A 587 -1.18 29.68 -18.29
C LYS A 587 -1.69 31.12 -18.37
#